data_1651358e4e5d24fed6845b1b61906777
#
_entry.id   1651358e4e5d24fed6845b1b61906777
#
_cell.length_a   1.000
_cell.length_b   1.000
_cell.length_c   1.000
_cell.angle_alpha   90.00
_cell.angle_beta   90.00
_cell.angle_gamma   90.00
#
_symmetry.space_group_name_H-M   'P 1'
#
loop_
_entity.id
_entity.type
_entity.pdbx_description
1 polymer ?
#
loop_
_entity_poly.entity_id
_entity_poly.type
_entity_poly.pdbx_seq_one_letter_code
_entity_poly.pdbx_strand_id
1 'polypeptide(L)'
;MNKTSKLHMTTDEFRKQGHKVIDWLADYYEKIEEFPVLSQVKPGEIRAKLPESAPENGRSYNDILNDMDLMMPGMTHWQSPNFHAFFPCASSGPAILADMIATGTGIVGMLWETSPSCTEVETHVLDWLVDMMGMPNKFKSSSKGGGVIQDTASSSTLISLIGARESASNGEFNSINDSTKLTAYVSSQSHSSIEKAIKVAGLGKDSMRFIEVDEKFAMIPSKLKETITQDIADGFTPAFVCATVGTTNTTAMDPIDEIGKICKEYNIWLHVDAAMAGAAALCPEFRYLQDGLDYANSYTFNPHKWMLTNFDCSVLFVDDRKKITSAMSVVPEYLKNKGSESGEVIDYMDWSIPLGRKFRGLKLWQGINYYGINGLREYIRENVDYTQQLKTWIEANPDFEIVAPAPLNLVCFKHKKGNEF
;
A
#
# COMPACT_ATOMS: atom_id res chain seq x y z
N MET A 1 10.58 -6.41 33.60
CA MET A 1 9.30 -6.22 34.34
C MET A 1 9.55 -6.37 35.84
N ASN A 2 9.18 -5.37 36.61
CA ASN A 2 9.51 -5.29 38.04
C ASN A 2 8.60 -6.23 38.84
N LYS A 3 9.18 -7.06 39.74
CA LYS A 3 8.47 -8.09 40.55
C LYS A 3 7.44 -7.54 41.58
N THR A 4 7.26 -6.23 41.66
CA THR A 4 6.55 -5.57 42.76
C THR A 4 5.17 -5.03 42.44
N SER A 5 4.73 -5.05 41.21
CA SER A 5 3.39 -4.55 40.82
C SER A 5 2.45 -5.69 40.46
N LYS A 6 1.39 -5.91 41.25
CA LYS A 6 0.27 -6.81 40.91
C LYS A 6 -0.53 -6.34 39.67
N LEU A 7 -0.21 -5.17 39.16
CA LEU A 7 -0.89 -4.56 38.01
C LEU A 7 -0.44 -5.13 36.66
N HIS A 8 0.81 -5.56 36.55
CA HIS A 8 1.37 -6.01 35.28
C HIS A 8 1.40 -7.53 35.20
N MET A 9 1.09 -8.04 34.00
CA MET A 9 1.27 -9.46 33.68
C MET A 9 2.75 -9.84 33.86
N THR A 10 3.00 -10.96 34.56
CA THR A 10 4.36 -11.50 34.74
C THR A 10 4.87 -12.08 33.41
N THR A 11 6.19 -12.26 33.29
CA THR A 11 6.80 -12.89 32.12
C THR A 11 6.28 -14.31 31.88
N ASP A 12 6.02 -15.06 32.97
CA ASP A 12 5.51 -16.43 32.87
C ASP A 12 4.04 -16.46 32.46
N GLU A 13 3.22 -15.55 32.99
CA GLU A 13 1.85 -15.35 32.52
C GLU A 13 1.82 -14.92 31.06
N PHE A 14 2.67 -13.95 30.65
CA PHE A 14 2.79 -13.50 29.26
C PHE A 14 3.12 -14.69 28.34
N ARG A 15 4.10 -15.51 28.71
CA ARG A 15 4.48 -16.71 27.93
C ARG A 15 3.29 -17.67 27.81
N LYS A 16 2.64 -17.99 28.94
CA LYS A 16 1.50 -18.91 28.99
C LYS A 16 0.33 -18.43 28.14
N GLN A 17 -0.01 -17.15 28.23
CA GLN A 17 -1.13 -16.59 27.46
C GLN A 17 -0.76 -16.39 25.98
N GLY A 18 0.49 -16.04 25.69
CA GLY A 18 1.01 -15.96 24.33
C GLY A 18 0.89 -17.28 23.56
N HIS A 19 1.25 -18.41 24.21
CA HIS A 19 1.06 -19.73 23.59
C HIS A 19 -0.43 -19.96 23.22
N LYS A 20 -1.37 -19.62 24.10
CA LYS A 20 -2.80 -19.77 23.81
C LYS A 20 -3.27 -18.91 22.64
N VAL A 21 -2.72 -17.71 22.47
CA VAL A 21 -3.04 -16.86 21.33
C VAL A 21 -2.50 -17.48 20.04
N ILE A 22 -1.32 -18.06 20.07
CA ILE A 22 -0.77 -18.80 18.91
C ILE A 22 -1.63 -20.02 18.58
N ASP A 23 -2.01 -20.82 19.60
CA ASP A 23 -2.88 -21.98 19.41
C ASP A 23 -4.24 -21.54 18.83
N TRP A 24 -4.84 -20.48 19.38
CA TRP A 24 -6.10 -19.93 18.88
C TRP A 24 -6.01 -19.48 17.40
N LEU A 25 -4.90 -18.83 17.02
CA LEU A 25 -4.65 -18.43 15.63
C LEU A 25 -4.48 -19.62 14.71
N ALA A 26 -3.75 -20.65 15.15
CA ALA A 26 -3.56 -21.89 14.39
C ALA A 26 -4.91 -22.59 14.16
N ASP A 27 -5.72 -22.76 15.23
CA ASP A 27 -7.07 -23.33 15.17
C ASP A 27 -7.98 -22.52 14.23
N TYR A 28 -7.86 -21.19 14.25
CA TYR A 28 -8.61 -20.31 13.33
C TYR A 28 -8.26 -20.60 11.86
N TYR A 29 -6.97 -20.75 11.53
CA TYR A 29 -6.55 -21.07 10.17
C TYR A 29 -6.95 -22.48 9.74
N GLU A 30 -6.90 -23.45 10.65
CA GLU A 30 -7.36 -24.82 10.37
C GLU A 30 -8.87 -24.90 10.07
N LYS A 31 -9.66 -24.02 10.69
CA LYS A 31 -11.14 -24.00 10.56
C LYS A 31 -11.66 -22.90 9.66
N ILE A 32 -10.81 -22.16 8.98
CA ILE A 32 -11.21 -20.94 8.26
C ILE A 32 -12.28 -21.19 7.17
N GLU A 33 -12.29 -22.37 6.57
CA GLU A 33 -13.27 -22.75 5.56
C GLU A 33 -14.66 -23.08 6.15
N GLU A 34 -14.74 -23.33 7.46
CA GLU A 34 -16.01 -23.59 8.16
C GLU A 34 -16.79 -22.29 8.41
N PHE A 35 -16.12 -21.14 8.37
CA PHE A 35 -16.74 -19.84 8.60
C PHE A 35 -17.34 -19.26 7.30
N PRO A 36 -18.51 -18.57 7.39
CA PRO A 36 -19.00 -17.76 6.28
C PRO A 36 -17.97 -16.69 5.90
N VAL A 37 -17.59 -16.61 4.63
CA VAL A 37 -16.60 -15.61 4.16
C VAL A 37 -17.02 -14.20 4.53
N LEU A 38 -18.28 -13.85 4.22
CA LEU A 38 -18.88 -12.56 4.58
C LEU A 38 -19.64 -12.69 5.90
N SER A 39 -19.40 -11.76 6.81
CA SER A 39 -20.16 -11.66 8.06
C SER A 39 -21.68 -11.61 7.81
N GLN A 40 -22.44 -12.38 8.61
CA GLN A 40 -23.90 -12.49 8.51
C GLN A 40 -24.63 -11.63 9.55
N VAL A 41 -23.93 -10.85 10.38
CA VAL A 41 -24.53 -10.03 11.44
C VAL A 41 -25.18 -8.77 10.89
N LYS A 42 -26.21 -8.30 11.58
CA LYS A 42 -26.85 -7.02 11.31
C LYS A 42 -26.11 -5.87 12.02
N PRO A 43 -26.22 -4.63 11.52
CA PRO A 43 -25.67 -3.46 12.21
C PRO A 43 -26.13 -3.38 13.67
N GLY A 44 -25.16 -3.22 14.59
CA GLY A 44 -25.40 -3.15 16.03
C GLY A 44 -25.45 -4.49 16.78
N GLU A 45 -25.50 -5.61 16.08
CA GLU A 45 -25.63 -6.94 16.71
C GLU A 45 -24.42 -7.35 17.53
N ILE A 46 -23.20 -7.06 17.04
CA ILE A 46 -21.99 -7.30 17.83
C ILE A 46 -21.92 -6.34 19.02
N ARG A 47 -22.21 -5.04 18.80
CA ARG A 47 -22.19 -4.06 19.87
C ARG A 47 -23.16 -4.39 21.02
N ALA A 48 -24.32 -4.95 20.71
CA ALA A 48 -25.32 -5.35 21.71
C ALA A 48 -24.87 -6.53 22.60
N LYS A 49 -23.86 -7.29 22.16
CA LYS A 49 -23.26 -8.40 22.94
C LYS A 49 -22.11 -7.93 23.84
N LEU A 50 -21.59 -6.72 23.63
CA LEU A 50 -20.51 -6.18 24.43
C LEU A 50 -21.05 -5.54 25.71
N PRO A 51 -20.26 -5.53 26.81
CA PRO A 51 -20.63 -4.84 28.05
C PRO A 51 -20.95 -3.36 27.79
N GLU A 52 -21.98 -2.85 28.45
CA GLU A 52 -22.45 -1.46 28.30
C GLU A 52 -21.44 -0.45 28.87
N SER A 53 -20.65 -0.85 29.87
CA SER A 53 -19.62 -0.03 30.50
C SER A 53 -18.30 -0.78 30.63
N ALA A 54 -17.21 -0.04 30.75
CA ALA A 54 -15.91 -0.61 31.03
C ALA A 54 -15.92 -1.34 32.39
N PRO A 55 -15.20 -2.48 32.53
CA PRO A 55 -15.13 -3.19 33.80
C PRO A 55 -14.35 -2.35 34.84
N GLU A 56 -14.89 -2.21 36.04
CA GLU A 56 -14.20 -1.54 37.15
C GLU A 56 -12.96 -2.30 37.61
N ASN A 57 -13.00 -3.62 37.54
CA ASN A 57 -11.89 -4.49 37.89
C ASN A 57 -11.40 -5.26 36.65
N GLY A 58 -10.08 -5.49 36.54
CA GLY A 58 -9.51 -6.28 35.45
C GLY A 58 -10.06 -7.71 35.44
N ARG A 59 -10.20 -8.28 34.24
CA ARG A 59 -10.65 -9.64 33.98
C ARG A 59 -9.46 -10.56 33.74
N SER A 60 -9.66 -11.88 33.88
CA SER A 60 -8.64 -12.85 33.49
C SER A 60 -8.39 -12.77 31.97
N TYR A 61 -7.14 -13.00 31.55
CA TYR A 61 -6.83 -12.99 30.10
C TYR A 61 -7.56 -14.11 29.35
N ASN A 62 -7.83 -15.24 30.00
CA ASN A 62 -8.62 -16.31 29.39
C ASN A 62 -10.05 -15.85 29.06
N ASP A 63 -10.70 -15.11 29.97
CA ASP A 63 -12.05 -14.59 29.72
C ASP A 63 -12.03 -13.56 28.58
N ILE A 64 -10.97 -12.74 28.50
CA ILE A 64 -10.78 -11.78 27.41
C ILE A 64 -10.55 -12.49 26.06
N LEU A 65 -9.76 -13.57 26.04
CA LEU A 65 -9.56 -14.36 24.84
C LEU A 65 -10.84 -15.08 24.39
N ASN A 66 -11.62 -15.59 25.34
CA ASN A 66 -12.92 -16.22 25.03
C ASN A 66 -13.94 -15.22 24.45
N ASP A 67 -13.81 -13.90 24.73
CA ASP A 67 -14.67 -12.88 24.11
C ASP A 67 -14.48 -12.82 22.59
N MET A 68 -13.41 -13.39 22.03
CA MET A 68 -13.26 -13.51 20.57
C MET A 68 -14.41 -14.29 19.94
N ASP A 69 -15.01 -15.25 20.65
CA ASP A 69 -16.19 -16.01 20.18
C ASP A 69 -17.42 -15.10 19.96
N LEU A 70 -17.52 -14.00 20.71
CA LEU A 70 -18.56 -12.99 20.51
C LEU A 70 -18.31 -12.15 19.25
N MET A 71 -17.04 -11.92 18.90
CA MET A 71 -16.62 -11.05 17.79
C MET A 71 -16.55 -11.81 16.46
N MET A 72 -16.21 -13.11 16.51
CA MET A 72 -16.02 -13.97 15.34
C MET A 72 -17.15 -13.88 14.30
N PRO A 73 -18.45 -13.93 14.67
CA PRO A 73 -19.55 -13.83 13.69
C PRO A 73 -19.57 -12.49 12.93
N GLY A 74 -18.94 -11.44 13.48
CA GLY A 74 -18.84 -10.11 12.86
C GLY A 74 -17.62 -9.95 11.96
N MET A 75 -16.76 -10.94 11.86
CA MET A 75 -15.56 -10.89 11.02
C MET A 75 -15.86 -11.28 9.60
N THR A 76 -15.25 -10.60 8.64
CA THR A 76 -15.13 -11.04 7.26
C THR A 76 -13.80 -11.78 7.13
N HIS A 77 -13.82 -13.02 6.67
CA HIS A 77 -12.65 -13.90 6.72
C HIS A 77 -11.80 -13.75 5.46
N TRP A 78 -10.98 -12.68 5.41
CA TRP A 78 -10.10 -12.33 4.29
C TRP A 78 -9.08 -13.40 3.90
N GLN A 79 -8.73 -14.29 4.82
CA GLN A 79 -7.76 -15.37 4.58
C GLN A 79 -8.43 -16.67 4.12
N SER A 80 -9.77 -16.71 4.01
CA SER A 80 -10.46 -17.87 3.49
C SER A 80 -10.12 -18.11 2.02
N PRO A 81 -9.85 -19.35 1.58
CA PRO A 81 -9.65 -19.68 0.17
C PRO A 81 -10.90 -19.39 -0.67
N ASN A 82 -12.05 -19.24 -0.04
CA ASN A 82 -13.32 -18.87 -0.69
C ASN A 82 -13.56 -17.35 -0.76
N PHE A 83 -12.58 -16.52 -0.36
CA PHE A 83 -12.67 -15.07 -0.44
C PHE A 83 -12.26 -14.59 -1.84
N HIS A 84 -13.25 -14.21 -2.66
CA HIS A 84 -13.05 -13.76 -4.05
C HIS A 84 -13.41 -12.29 -4.28
N ALA A 85 -13.61 -11.51 -3.21
CA ALA A 85 -13.92 -10.09 -3.27
C ALA A 85 -12.69 -9.22 -3.00
N PHE A 86 -12.65 -8.03 -3.57
CA PHE A 86 -11.60 -7.03 -3.41
C PHE A 86 -10.19 -7.54 -3.82
N PHE A 87 -9.17 -6.70 -3.66
CA PHE A 87 -7.79 -7.17 -3.72
C PHE A 87 -7.41 -7.89 -2.42
N PRO A 88 -6.54 -8.92 -2.48
CA PRO A 88 -6.17 -9.69 -1.30
C PRO A 88 -5.49 -8.80 -0.24
N CYS A 89 -5.60 -9.25 1.01
CA CYS A 89 -4.79 -8.79 2.13
C CYS A 89 -4.04 -10.02 2.65
N ALA A 90 -3.02 -10.45 1.90
CA ALA A 90 -2.35 -11.72 2.13
C ALA A 90 -1.54 -11.69 3.43
N SER A 91 -1.86 -12.59 4.36
CA SER A 91 -1.08 -12.83 5.56
C SER A 91 -0.24 -14.09 5.44
N SER A 92 0.83 -14.18 6.22
CA SER A 92 1.62 -15.41 6.33
C SER A 92 2.20 -15.57 7.73
N GLY A 93 2.47 -16.80 8.12
CA GLY A 93 3.06 -17.11 9.43
C GLY A 93 4.31 -16.31 9.74
N PRO A 94 5.34 -16.27 8.86
CA PRO A 94 6.56 -15.48 9.12
C PRO A 94 6.28 -13.98 9.28
N ALA A 95 5.35 -13.41 8.51
CA ALA A 95 5.02 -11.99 8.63
C ALA A 95 4.24 -11.68 9.92
N ILE A 96 3.33 -12.55 10.34
CA ILE A 96 2.60 -12.43 11.62
C ILE A 96 3.56 -12.50 12.80
N LEU A 97 4.47 -13.47 12.82
CA LEU A 97 5.46 -13.64 13.89
C LEU A 97 6.42 -12.43 13.95
N ALA A 98 6.84 -11.89 12.80
CA ALA A 98 7.65 -10.68 12.74
C ALA A 98 6.92 -9.47 13.33
N ASP A 99 5.64 -9.32 13.01
CA ASP A 99 4.82 -8.22 13.54
C ASP A 99 4.60 -8.33 15.06
N MET A 100 4.48 -9.57 15.56
CA MET A 100 4.44 -9.86 16.99
C MET A 100 5.75 -9.45 17.68
N ILE A 101 6.92 -9.74 17.08
CA ILE A 101 8.23 -9.32 17.58
C ILE A 101 8.33 -7.78 17.56
N ALA A 102 7.99 -7.14 16.45
CA ALA A 102 8.05 -5.68 16.31
C ALA A 102 7.17 -4.97 17.34
N THR A 103 5.97 -5.51 17.60
CA THR A 103 5.04 -4.98 18.61
C THR A 103 5.55 -5.26 20.03
N GLY A 104 6.03 -6.47 20.29
CA GLY A 104 6.51 -6.89 21.61
C GLY A 104 7.79 -6.19 22.08
N THR A 105 8.64 -5.74 21.15
CA THR A 105 9.85 -4.98 21.46
C THR A 105 9.58 -3.48 21.65
N GLY A 106 8.42 -2.98 21.21
CA GLY A 106 8.00 -1.58 21.40
C GLY A 106 8.87 -0.57 20.64
N ILE A 107 9.52 -0.99 19.56
CA ILE A 107 10.41 -0.14 18.75
C ILE A 107 9.60 0.89 17.98
N VAL A 108 10.09 2.16 18.01
CA VAL A 108 9.54 3.27 17.24
C VAL A 108 10.61 3.75 16.24
N GLY A 109 10.39 3.46 14.96
CA GLY A 109 11.34 3.73 13.88
C GLY A 109 11.17 5.13 13.27
N MET A 110 11.17 6.18 14.07
CA MET A 110 11.06 7.56 13.57
C MET A 110 12.40 8.13 13.09
N LEU A 111 13.44 7.96 13.89
CA LEU A 111 14.80 8.41 13.64
C LEU A 111 15.74 7.20 13.59
N TRP A 112 16.87 7.34 12.89
CA TRP A 112 17.94 6.35 12.97
C TRP A 112 18.39 6.16 14.43
N GLU A 113 18.60 7.24 15.17
CA GLU A 113 19.06 7.22 16.56
C GLU A 113 18.10 6.50 17.51
N THR A 114 16.78 6.57 17.28
CA THR A 114 15.80 5.88 18.13
C THR A 114 15.72 4.39 17.85
N SER A 115 16.10 3.93 16.67
CA SER A 115 16.28 2.53 16.31
C SER A 115 17.08 2.37 15.03
N PRO A 116 18.42 2.28 15.10
CA PRO A 116 19.26 2.01 13.92
C PRO A 116 18.82 0.77 13.16
N SER A 117 18.53 -0.33 13.87
CA SER A 117 18.07 -1.57 13.24
C SER A 117 16.76 -1.41 12.48
N CYS A 118 15.83 -0.58 12.96
CA CYS A 118 14.57 -0.33 12.26
C CYS A 118 14.83 0.36 10.92
N THR A 119 15.61 1.44 10.95
CA THR A 119 15.94 2.23 9.76
C THR A 119 16.77 1.42 8.77
N GLU A 120 17.82 0.75 9.23
CA GLU A 120 18.74 0.03 8.34
C GLU A 120 18.09 -1.21 7.70
N VAL A 121 17.30 -1.97 8.45
CA VAL A 121 16.55 -3.11 7.89
C VAL A 121 15.51 -2.61 6.88
N GLU A 122 14.78 -1.54 7.18
CA GLU A 122 13.83 -0.96 6.22
C GLU A 122 14.54 -0.53 4.92
N THR A 123 15.61 0.25 5.03
CA THR A 123 16.41 0.70 3.88
C THR A 123 16.92 -0.49 3.05
N HIS A 124 17.45 -1.50 3.73
CA HIS A 124 18.05 -2.67 3.09
C HIS A 124 17.03 -3.52 2.33
N VAL A 125 15.87 -3.82 2.93
CA VAL A 125 14.83 -4.60 2.24
C VAL A 125 14.21 -3.83 1.08
N LEU A 126 14.15 -2.50 1.16
CA LEU A 126 13.67 -1.66 0.07
C LEU A 126 14.63 -1.68 -1.12
N ASP A 127 15.93 -1.64 -0.87
CA ASP A 127 16.95 -1.81 -1.93
C ASP A 127 16.89 -3.21 -2.56
N TRP A 128 16.65 -4.26 -1.76
CA TRP A 128 16.39 -5.60 -2.29
C TRP A 128 15.18 -5.62 -3.23
N LEU A 129 14.10 -4.94 -2.87
CA LEU A 129 12.90 -4.88 -3.73
C LEU A 129 13.20 -4.22 -5.07
N VAL A 130 14.00 -3.15 -5.10
CA VAL A 130 14.43 -2.52 -6.37
C VAL A 130 15.11 -3.56 -7.28
N ASP A 131 16.04 -4.35 -6.73
CA ASP A 131 16.73 -5.40 -7.50
C ASP A 131 15.80 -6.56 -7.87
N MET A 132 15.02 -7.06 -6.92
CA MET A 132 14.11 -8.19 -7.11
C MET A 132 13.06 -7.92 -8.19
N MET A 133 12.56 -6.68 -8.26
CA MET A 133 11.55 -6.24 -9.21
C MET A 133 12.13 -5.72 -10.53
N GLY A 134 13.46 -5.55 -10.61
CA GLY A 134 14.14 -5.01 -11.81
C GLY A 134 13.84 -3.53 -12.04
N MET A 135 13.66 -2.76 -10.97
CA MET A 135 13.36 -1.33 -11.03
C MET A 135 14.62 -0.49 -11.32
N PRO A 136 14.47 0.75 -11.82
CA PRO A 136 15.58 1.67 -12.04
C PRO A 136 16.36 1.97 -10.75
N ASN A 137 17.69 2.02 -10.84
CA ASN A 137 18.58 2.28 -9.71
C ASN A 137 18.36 3.65 -9.04
N LYS A 138 17.67 4.58 -9.69
CA LYS A 138 17.30 5.87 -9.09
C LYS A 138 16.43 5.73 -7.84
N PHE A 139 15.77 4.58 -7.66
CA PHE A 139 14.96 4.25 -6.48
C PHE A 139 15.72 3.57 -5.34
N LYS A 140 17.04 3.33 -5.50
CA LYS A 140 17.88 2.82 -4.40
C LYS A 140 18.30 3.90 -3.43
N SER A 141 18.53 3.50 -2.18
CA SER A 141 19.03 4.39 -1.11
C SER A 141 20.37 5.01 -1.44
N SER A 142 21.21 4.34 -2.22
CA SER A 142 22.50 4.83 -2.70
C SER A 142 22.41 5.93 -3.77
N SER A 143 21.23 6.22 -4.29
CA SER A 143 20.96 7.31 -5.25
C SER A 143 20.47 8.58 -4.53
N LYS A 144 19.97 9.57 -5.28
CA LYS A 144 19.24 10.71 -4.73
C LYS A 144 17.84 10.32 -4.22
N GLY A 145 17.29 9.24 -4.74
CA GLY A 145 16.00 8.69 -4.37
C GLY A 145 16.06 7.75 -3.19
N GLY A 146 15.17 6.80 -3.17
CA GLY A 146 15.05 5.76 -2.15
C GLY A 146 13.62 5.33 -1.93
N GLY A 147 13.43 4.43 -0.99
CA GLY A 147 12.12 3.93 -0.59
C GLY A 147 11.80 4.19 0.87
N VAL A 148 10.51 4.12 1.21
CA VAL A 148 9.96 4.17 2.57
C VAL A 148 8.74 3.27 2.68
N ILE A 149 8.55 2.61 3.82
CA ILE A 149 7.34 1.82 4.07
C ILE A 149 6.29 2.69 4.76
N GLN A 150 5.18 2.91 4.07
CA GLN A 150 3.98 3.57 4.58
C GLN A 150 2.96 2.53 5.10
N ASP A 151 1.87 2.98 5.72
CA ASP A 151 0.73 2.14 6.09
C ASP A 151 -0.02 1.64 4.83
N THR A 152 -0.46 2.54 3.98
CA THR A 152 -1.25 2.23 2.78
C THR A 152 -0.80 3.04 1.56
N ALA A 153 -1.19 2.59 0.36
CA ALA A 153 -0.99 3.37 -0.86
C ALA A 153 -1.68 4.75 -0.82
N SER A 154 -2.72 4.92 0.00
CA SER A 154 -3.34 6.24 0.19
C SER A 154 -2.37 7.25 0.80
N SER A 155 -1.57 6.85 1.79
CA SER A 155 -0.51 7.69 2.37
C SER A 155 0.62 7.91 1.37
N SER A 156 1.02 6.87 0.63
CA SER A 156 2.04 6.96 -0.42
C SER A 156 1.65 7.97 -1.51
N THR A 157 0.41 7.91 -1.99
CA THR A 157 -0.13 8.84 -2.99
C THR A 157 -0.19 10.27 -2.45
N LEU A 158 -0.66 10.45 -1.21
CA LEU A 158 -0.74 11.78 -0.59
C LEU A 158 0.65 12.41 -0.45
N ILE A 159 1.64 11.66 0.01
CA ILE A 159 3.03 12.13 0.13
C ILE A 159 3.60 12.51 -1.25
N SER A 160 3.39 11.67 -2.26
CA SER A 160 3.80 11.95 -3.63
C SER A 160 3.15 13.21 -4.18
N LEU A 161 1.87 13.41 -3.91
CA LEU A 161 1.13 14.60 -4.33
C LEU A 161 1.60 15.87 -3.60
N ILE A 162 1.93 15.78 -2.30
CA ILE A 162 2.52 16.90 -1.55
C ILE A 162 3.87 17.27 -2.17
N GLY A 163 4.75 16.29 -2.45
CA GLY A 163 6.02 16.53 -3.12
C GLY A 163 5.85 17.15 -4.52
N ALA A 164 4.86 16.69 -5.28
CA ALA A 164 4.52 17.26 -6.58
C ALA A 164 4.03 18.71 -6.48
N ARG A 165 3.16 18.98 -5.53
CA ARG A 165 2.61 20.31 -5.24
C ARG A 165 3.73 21.32 -4.93
N GLU A 166 4.61 20.96 -3.99
CA GLU A 166 5.76 21.82 -3.65
C GLU A 166 6.75 21.98 -4.81
N SER A 167 6.97 20.91 -5.57
CA SER A 167 7.84 20.99 -6.76
C SER A 167 7.28 21.92 -7.84
N ALA A 168 5.96 21.91 -8.08
CA ALA A 168 5.30 22.74 -9.06
C ALA A 168 5.17 24.21 -8.64
N SER A 169 5.17 24.49 -7.32
CA SER A 169 5.13 25.83 -6.74
C SER A 169 6.51 26.35 -6.28
N ASN A 170 7.60 25.68 -6.63
CA ASN A 170 8.96 26.02 -6.18
C ASN A 170 9.12 26.12 -4.64
N GLY A 171 8.35 25.34 -3.88
CA GLY A 171 8.36 25.32 -2.43
C GLY A 171 7.53 26.44 -1.77
N GLU A 172 6.76 27.18 -2.53
CA GLU A 172 6.01 28.34 -2.01
C GLU A 172 4.65 27.97 -1.44
N PHE A 173 4.06 26.85 -1.85
CA PHE A 173 2.71 26.46 -1.45
C PHE A 173 2.54 26.30 0.07
N ASN A 174 3.54 25.76 0.76
CA ASN A 174 3.56 25.64 2.22
C ASN A 174 3.95 26.94 2.95
N SER A 175 4.56 27.89 2.26
CA SER A 175 5.15 29.07 2.88
C SER A 175 4.26 30.31 2.82
N ILE A 176 3.48 30.45 1.77
CA ILE A 176 2.62 31.58 1.51
C ILE A 176 1.25 31.09 1.04
N ASN A 177 0.25 31.98 1.09
CA ASN A 177 -1.06 31.72 0.55
C ASN A 177 -0.97 31.76 -0.99
N ASP A 178 -0.37 30.71 -1.60
CA ASP A 178 -0.13 30.65 -3.03
C ASP A 178 -1.46 30.53 -3.79
N SER A 179 -1.64 31.38 -4.77
CA SER A 179 -2.81 31.38 -5.66
C SER A 179 -2.60 30.52 -6.92
N THR A 180 -1.51 29.78 -7.03
CA THR A 180 -1.21 28.92 -8.16
C THR A 180 -2.31 27.86 -8.34
N LYS A 181 -2.92 27.86 -9.51
CA LYS A 181 -3.99 26.92 -9.85
C LYS A 181 -3.37 25.60 -10.32
N LEU A 182 -3.00 24.73 -9.39
CA LEU A 182 -2.42 23.42 -9.69
C LEU A 182 -3.46 22.45 -10.22
N THR A 183 -3.08 21.59 -11.18
CA THR A 183 -3.93 20.52 -11.69
C THR A 183 -3.26 19.13 -11.56
N ALA A 184 -4.11 18.12 -11.36
CA ALA A 184 -3.73 16.72 -11.25
C ALA A 184 -4.56 15.87 -12.21
N TYR A 185 -3.93 14.93 -12.90
CA TYR A 185 -4.52 14.14 -13.97
C TYR A 185 -4.56 12.67 -13.60
N VAL A 186 -5.70 12.05 -13.77
CA VAL A 186 -5.97 10.64 -13.42
C VAL A 186 -6.90 10.02 -14.48
N SER A 187 -6.87 8.70 -14.65
CA SER A 187 -7.92 8.04 -15.43
C SER A 187 -9.20 7.86 -14.61
N SER A 188 -10.33 7.65 -15.26
CA SER A 188 -11.60 7.31 -14.61
C SER A 188 -11.54 5.96 -13.87
N GLN A 189 -10.51 5.15 -14.11
CA GLN A 189 -10.26 3.86 -13.47
C GLN A 189 -9.32 3.95 -12.26
N SER A 190 -8.74 5.11 -12.01
CA SER A 190 -7.83 5.32 -10.88
C SER A 190 -8.55 5.16 -9.55
N HIS A 191 -7.81 4.71 -8.53
CA HIS A 191 -8.38 4.47 -7.21
C HIS A 191 -8.82 5.78 -6.52
N SER A 192 -9.95 5.75 -5.82
CA SER A 192 -10.53 6.92 -5.12
C SER A 192 -9.63 7.59 -4.08
N SER A 193 -8.56 6.90 -3.64
CA SER A 193 -7.55 7.50 -2.76
C SER A 193 -6.88 8.73 -3.36
N ILE A 194 -6.80 8.82 -4.68
CA ILE A 194 -6.17 9.96 -5.37
C ILE A 194 -7.07 11.20 -5.25
N GLU A 195 -8.38 11.06 -5.48
CA GLU A 195 -9.32 12.15 -5.24
C GLU A 195 -9.28 12.61 -3.77
N LYS A 196 -9.21 11.67 -2.84
CA LYS A 196 -9.06 11.98 -1.42
C LYS A 196 -7.75 12.72 -1.13
N ALA A 197 -6.63 12.27 -1.72
CA ALA A 197 -5.33 12.92 -1.56
C ALA A 197 -5.36 14.37 -2.09
N ILE A 198 -5.96 14.63 -3.24
CA ILE A 198 -6.13 15.96 -3.84
C ILE A 198 -6.88 16.90 -2.88
N LYS A 199 -7.97 16.41 -2.29
CA LYS A 199 -8.75 17.18 -1.29
C LYS A 199 -7.95 17.47 -0.03
N VAL A 200 -7.25 16.46 0.51
CA VAL A 200 -6.46 16.58 1.74
C VAL A 200 -5.23 17.47 1.54
N ALA A 201 -4.58 17.39 0.37
CA ALA A 201 -3.44 18.25 0.02
C ALA A 201 -3.83 19.71 -0.27
N GLY A 202 -5.12 20.06 -0.22
CA GLY A 202 -5.59 21.44 -0.35
C GLY A 202 -5.68 21.96 -1.79
N LEU A 203 -5.57 21.10 -2.81
CA LEU A 203 -5.71 21.54 -4.20
C LEU A 203 -7.16 21.86 -4.59
N GLY A 204 -8.13 21.24 -3.89
CA GLY A 204 -9.56 21.35 -4.23
C GLY A 204 -10.00 20.38 -5.32
N LYS A 205 -11.29 20.04 -5.33
CA LYS A 205 -11.82 19.04 -6.29
C LYS A 205 -11.72 19.48 -7.75
N ASP A 206 -11.78 20.79 -7.99
CA ASP A 206 -11.79 21.37 -9.34
C ASP A 206 -10.38 21.37 -9.99
N SER A 207 -9.35 20.96 -9.26
CA SER A 207 -7.99 20.75 -9.79
C SER A 207 -7.81 19.37 -10.44
N MET A 208 -8.73 18.45 -10.24
CA MET A 208 -8.64 17.08 -10.77
C MET A 208 -9.20 17.01 -12.20
N ARG A 209 -8.46 16.37 -13.09
CA ARG A 209 -8.83 16.09 -14.48
C ARG A 209 -8.94 14.59 -14.68
N PHE A 210 -10.12 14.14 -15.11
CA PHE A 210 -10.31 12.76 -15.55
C PHE A 210 -9.96 12.63 -17.02
N ILE A 211 -8.97 11.79 -17.32
CA ILE A 211 -8.54 11.48 -18.66
C ILE A 211 -9.31 10.26 -19.17
N GLU A 212 -9.74 10.34 -20.42
CA GLU A 212 -10.43 9.25 -21.11
C GLU A 212 -9.58 7.99 -21.16
N VAL A 213 -10.24 6.84 -21.16
CA VAL A 213 -9.62 5.52 -21.27
C VAL A 213 -10.02 4.86 -22.59
N ASP A 214 -9.20 3.94 -23.06
CA ASP A 214 -9.46 3.12 -24.24
C ASP A 214 -10.40 1.93 -23.93
N GLU A 215 -10.60 1.07 -24.94
CA GLU A 215 -11.42 -0.14 -24.82
C GLU A 215 -10.85 -1.17 -23.81
N LYS A 216 -9.58 -1.04 -23.42
CA LYS A 216 -8.94 -1.85 -22.39
C LYS A 216 -8.90 -1.17 -21.02
N PHE A 217 -9.63 -0.07 -20.88
CA PHE A 217 -9.69 0.77 -19.68
C PHE A 217 -8.36 1.45 -19.30
N ALA A 218 -7.40 1.54 -20.22
CA ALA A 218 -6.13 2.22 -20.02
C ALA A 218 -6.23 3.71 -20.39
N MET A 219 -5.53 4.58 -19.68
CA MET A 219 -5.46 6.02 -19.99
C MET A 219 -4.97 6.25 -21.41
N ILE A 220 -5.66 7.13 -22.16
CA ILE A 220 -5.27 7.52 -23.52
C ILE A 220 -4.24 8.66 -23.44
N PRO A 221 -2.94 8.44 -23.80
CA PRO A 221 -1.89 9.45 -23.67
C PRO A 221 -2.13 10.72 -24.49
N SER A 222 -2.74 10.60 -25.68
CA SER A 222 -3.08 11.77 -26.51
C SER A 222 -4.10 12.67 -25.83
N LYS A 223 -5.08 12.10 -25.11
CA LYS A 223 -6.06 12.86 -24.34
C LYS A 223 -5.45 13.53 -23.11
N LEU A 224 -4.49 12.87 -22.47
CA LEU A 224 -3.70 13.49 -21.40
C LEU A 224 -2.97 14.74 -21.93
N LYS A 225 -2.26 14.61 -23.04
CA LYS A 225 -1.52 15.73 -23.65
C LYS A 225 -2.43 16.89 -24.07
N GLU A 226 -3.58 16.58 -24.67
CA GLU A 226 -4.60 17.55 -25.06
C GLU A 226 -5.09 18.34 -23.84
N THR A 227 -5.46 17.64 -22.74
CA THR A 227 -5.97 18.25 -21.51
C THR A 227 -4.90 19.12 -20.83
N ILE A 228 -3.64 18.65 -20.75
CA ILE A 228 -2.53 19.44 -20.22
C ILE A 228 -2.34 20.74 -21.02
N THR A 229 -2.34 20.65 -22.34
CA THR A 229 -2.15 21.81 -23.22
C THR A 229 -3.27 22.84 -23.02
N GLN A 230 -4.50 22.38 -22.87
CA GLN A 230 -5.65 23.25 -22.62
C GLN A 230 -5.55 23.90 -21.23
N ASP A 231 -5.22 23.14 -20.17
CA ASP A 231 -5.07 23.69 -18.83
C ASP A 231 -4.00 24.79 -18.77
N ILE A 232 -2.86 24.59 -19.47
CA ILE A 232 -1.81 25.61 -19.54
C ILE A 232 -2.34 26.88 -20.24
N ALA A 233 -3.09 26.74 -21.33
CA ALA A 233 -3.69 27.86 -22.04
C ALA A 233 -4.71 28.63 -21.19
N ASP A 234 -5.39 27.91 -20.28
CA ASP A 234 -6.37 28.48 -19.32
C ASP A 234 -5.72 29.02 -18.03
N GLY A 235 -4.39 29.01 -17.96
CA GLY A 235 -3.62 29.57 -16.84
C GLY A 235 -3.53 28.66 -15.61
N PHE A 236 -3.72 27.35 -15.78
CA PHE A 236 -3.42 26.35 -14.76
C PHE A 236 -1.96 25.88 -14.85
N THR A 237 -1.45 25.36 -13.75
CA THR A 237 -0.13 24.75 -13.67
C THR A 237 -0.26 23.24 -13.44
N PRO A 238 0.03 22.41 -14.47
CA PRO A 238 0.05 20.96 -14.33
C PRO A 238 1.09 20.51 -13.31
N ALA A 239 0.67 19.79 -12.28
CA ALA A 239 1.54 19.41 -11.16
C ALA A 239 1.75 17.89 -11.03
N PHE A 240 0.72 17.09 -11.33
CA PHE A 240 0.72 15.67 -10.98
C PHE A 240 -0.05 14.83 -12.00
N VAL A 241 0.55 13.73 -12.44
CA VAL A 241 -0.13 12.67 -13.20
C VAL A 241 -0.03 11.39 -12.41
N CYS A 242 -1.13 10.68 -12.23
CA CYS A 242 -1.13 9.32 -11.71
C CYS A 242 -1.44 8.34 -12.84
N ALA A 243 -0.45 7.53 -13.20
CA ALA A 243 -0.63 6.34 -14.04
C ALA A 243 -0.83 5.11 -13.13
N THR A 244 -1.87 4.33 -13.42
CA THR A 244 -2.20 3.14 -12.62
C THR A 244 -1.81 1.87 -13.36
N VAL A 245 -1.04 1.01 -12.71
CA VAL A 245 -0.69 -0.33 -13.18
C VAL A 245 -1.47 -1.36 -12.39
N GLY A 246 -2.51 -1.90 -13.00
CA GLY A 246 -3.46 -2.79 -12.35
C GLY A 246 -4.56 -2.06 -11.59
N THR A 247 -5.47 -1.40 -12.32
CA THR A 247 -6.62 -0.70 -11.74
C THR A 247 -7.49 -1.64 -10.90
N THR A 248 -8.11 -1.11 -9.86
CA THR A 248 -8.87 -1.92 -8.88
C THR A 248 -10.02 -2.69 -9.52
N ASN A 249 -10.70 -2.13 -10.50
CA ASN A 249 -11.89 -2.74 -11.08
C ASN A 249 -11.59 -3.74 -12.20
N THR A 250 -10.54 -3.48 -13.00
CA THR A 250 -10.34 -4.19 -14.27
C THR A 250 -8.91 -4.70 -14.47
N THR A 251 -7.99 -4.39 -13.56
CA THR A 251 -6.53 -4.59 -13.76
C THR A 251 -6.01 -3.96 -15.05
N ALA A 252 -6.62 -2.86 -15.50
CA ALA A 252 -6.11 -2.11 -16.65
C ALA A 252 -4.72 -1.55 -16.35
N MET A 253 -3.92 -1.42 -17.39
CA MET A 253 -2.52 -1.00 -17.33
C MET A 253 -2.33 0.29 -18.13
N ASP A 254 -2.11 1.40 -17.45
CA ASP A 254 -1.80 2.65 -18.11
C ASP A 254 -0.41 2.60 -18.78
N PRO A 255 -0.22 3.15 -20.00
CA PRO A 255 1.04 3.09 -20.72
C PRO A 255 2.07 4.07 -20.16
N ILE A 256 2.83 3.62 -19.15
CA ILE A 256 3.77 4.46 -18.37
C ILE A 256 4.78 5.16 -19.29
N ASP A 257 5.32 4.49 -20.30
CA ASP A 257 6.35 5.05 -21.19
C ASP A 257 5.85 6.27 -21.97
N GLU A 258 4.64 6.16 -22.55
CA GLU A 258 4.03 7.25 -23.31
C GLU A 258 3.61 8.41 -22.40
N ILE A 259 2.97 8.09 -21.26
CA ILE A 259 2.60 9.08 -20.24
C ILE A 259 3.84 9.76 -19.67
N GLY A 260 4.90 9.00 -19.42
CA GLY A 260 6.16 9.49 -18.89
C GLY A 260 6.87 10.48 -19.82
N LYS A 261 6.84 10.23 -21.12
CA LYS A 261 7.37 11.18 -22.12
C LYS A 261 6.62 12.52 -22.09
N ILE A 262 5.29 12.48 -21.93
CA ILE A 262 4.46 13.68 -21.78
C ILE A 262 4.80 14.40 -20.48
N CYS A 263 4.86 13.68 -19.34
CA CYS A 263 5.23 14.28 -18.06
C CYS A 263 6.60 14.95 -18.09
N LYS A 264 7.58 14.32 -18.77
CA LYS A 264 8.92 14.91 -18.96
C LYS A 264 8.89 16.16 -19.82
N GLU A 265 8.11 16.18 -20.92
CA GLU A 265 7.96 17.32 -21.82
C GLU A 265 7.45 18.57 -21.07
N TYR A 266 6.47 18.37 -20.16
CA TYR A 266 5.82 19.46 -19.42
C TYR A 266 6.35 19.65 -18.00
N ASN A 267 7.39 18.90 -17.59
CA ASN A 267 7.96 18.92 -16.23
C ASN A 267 6.91 18.64 -15.13
N ILE A 268 6.05 17.64 -15.32
CA ILE A 268 5.00 17.24 -14.40
C ILE A 268 5.46 16.02 -13.61
N TRP A 269 5.10 15.96 -12.32
CA TRP A 269 5.37 14.78 -11.48
C TRP A 269 4.56 13.57 -11.95
N LEU A 270 5.24 12.50 -12.33
CA LEU A 270 4.61 11.21 -12.62
C LEU A 270 4.67 10.31 -11.38
N HIS A 271 3.52 9.98 -10.85
CA HIS A 271 3.31 8.94 -9.84
C HIS A 271 2.78 7.67 -10.48
N VAL A 272 3.38 6.54 -10.22
CA VAL A 272 2.88 5.23 -10.68
C VAL A 272 2.26 4.50 -9.51
N ASP A 273 0.95 4.31 -9.55
CA ASP A 273 0.19 3.48 -8.60
C ASP A 273 0.11 2.05 -9.11
N ALA A 274 0.95 1.19 -8.58
CA ALA A 274 0.98 -0.24 -8.83
C ALA A 274 0.60 -1.04 -7.56
N ALA A 275 -0.35 -0.53 -6.79
CA ALA A 275 -0.67 -1.01 -5.43
C ALA A 275 -0.82 -2.53 -5.31
N MET A 276 -1.42 -3.20 -6.30
CA MET A 276 -1.51 -4.67 -6.33
C MET A 276 -0.54 -5.27 -7.35
N ALA A 277 -0.60 -4.80 -8.59
CA ALA A 277 0.12 -5.41 -9.70
C ALA A 277 1.64 -5.23 -9.62
N GLY A 278 2.14 -4.28 -8.83
CA GLY A 278 3.58 -4.08 -8.63
C GLY A 278 4.31 -5.33 -8.14
N ALA A 279 3.67 -6.16 -7.32
CA ALA A 279 4.25 -7.42 -6.87
C ALA A 279 4.53 -8.40 -8.03
N ALA A 280 3.79 -8.33 -9.15
CA ALA A 280 4.02 -9.18 -10.31
C ALA A 280 5.41 -8.99 -10.93
N ALA A 281 6.02 -7.81 -10.80
CA ALA A 281 7.35 -7.52 -11.31
C ALA A 281 8.49 -8.32 -10.62
N LEU A 282 8.21 -9.01 -9.53
CA LEU A 282 9.11 -10.04 -8.99
C LEU A 282 9.39 -11.11 -10.04
N CYS A 283 8.40 -11.46 -10.88
CA CYS A 283 8.51 -12.37 -11.99
C CYS A 283 9.05 -11.64 -13.23
N PRO A 284 10.20 -12.05 -13.79
CA PRO A 284 10.81 -11.36 -14.93
C PRO A 284 9.88 -11.18 -16.13
N GLU A 285 8.99 -12.14 -16.38
CA GLU A 285 8.03 -12.16 -17.48
C GLU A 285 6.94 -11.08 -17.37
N PHE A 286 6.70 -10.52 -16.18
CA PHE A 286 5.72 -9.45 -15.97
C PHE A 286 6.36 -8.05 -15.83
N ARG A 287 7.68 -7.92 -15.97
CA ARG A 287 8.38 -6.65 -15.85
C ARG A 287 8.01 -5.63 -16.92
N TYR A 288 7.48 -6.09 -18.06
CA TYR A 288 6.96 -5.18 -19.10
C TYR A 288 5.88 -4.23 -18.57
N LEU A 289 5.20 -4.59 -17.47
CA LEU A 289 4.23 -3.72 -16.79
C LEU A 289 4.86 -2.45 -16.21
N GLN A 290 6.18 -2.41 -16.12
CA GLN A 290 6.96 -1.28 -15.60
C GLN A 290 7.75 -0.54 -16.70
N ASP A 291 7.52 -0.86 -17.99
CA ASP A 291 8.19 -0.17 -19.08
C ASP A 291 7.87 1.33 -19.02
N GLY A 292 8.92 2.16 -19.01
CA GLY A 292 8.79 3.61 -18.80
C GLY A 292 8.94 4.10 -17.36
N LEU A 293 9.22 3.21 -16.39
CA LEU A 293 9.40 3.61 -14.99
C LEU A 293 10.59 4.56 -14.76
N ASP A 294 11.49 4.66 -15.72
CA ASP A 294 12.57 5.67 -15.71
C ASP A 294 12.04 7.12 -15.73
N TYR A 295 10.82 7.34 -16.19
CA TYR A 295 10.17 8.66 -16.16
C TYR A 295 9.49 8.97 -14.82
N ALA A 296 9.15 7.95 -14.02
CA ALA A 296 8.38 8.14 -12.79
C ALA A 296 9.19 8.88 -11.72
N ASN A 297 8.57 9.86 -11.07
CA ASN A 297 9.14 10.53 -9.89
C ASN A 297 8.83 9.74 -8.61
N SER A 298 7.72 9.02 -8.59
CA SER A 298 7.36 8.13 -7.49
C SER A 298 6.63 6.88 -7.98
N TYR A 299 6.79 5.81 -7.22
CA TYR A 299 6.18 4.51 -7.49
C TYR A 299 5.70 3.89 -6.17
N THR A 300 4.49 3.39 -6.14
CA THR A 300 3.97 2.69 -4.96
C THR A 300 3.44 1.31 -5.30
N PHE A 301 3.71 0.34 -4.41
CA PHE A 301 3.03 -0.95 -4.41
C PHE A 301 2.85 -1.46 -2.98
N ASN A 302 1.94 -2.41 -2.79
CA ASN A 302 1.58 -2.90 -1.47
C ASN A 302 2.00 -4.36 -1.27
N PRO A 303 3.11 -4.66 -0.57
CA PRO A 303 3.44 -6.02 -0.15
C PRO A 303 2.29 -6.71 0.59
N HIS A 304 1.47 -5.95 1.36
CA HIS A 304 0.32 -6.48 2.07
C HIS A 304 -0.85 -6.93 1.17
N LYS A 305 -0.79 -6.69 -0.15
CA LYS A 305 -1.80 -7.20 -1.09
C LYS A 305 -1.39 -8.55 -1.68
N TRP A 306 -0.23 -8.62 -2.35
CA TRP A 306 0.13 -9.80 -3.14
C TRP A 306 1.56 -10.30 -2.91
N MET A 307 2.11 -10.07 -1.72
CA MET A 307 3.47 -10.49 -1.37
C MET A 307 3.56 -11.17 0.01
N LEU A 308 2.52 -11.92 0.42
CA LEU A 308 2.46 -12.71 1.65
C LEU A 308 2.88 -11.93 2.91
N THR A 309 2.60 -10.62 2.92
CA THR A 309 2.90 -9.71 4.02
C THR A 309 1.61 -9.17 4.60
N ASN A 310 1.37 -9.39 5.90
CA ASN A 310 0.14 -8.96 6.55
C ASN A 310 -0.02 -7.43 6.57
N PHE A 311 -1.27 -6.98 6.54
CA PHE A 311 -1.65 -5.57 6.63
C PHE A 311 -1.10 -4.96 7.95
N ASP A 312 -0.47 -3.75 7.98
CA ASP A 312 -0.29 -2.86 6.87
C ASP A 312 1.18 -2.79 6.42
N CYS A 313 1.41 -2.73 5.11
CA CYS A 313 2.73 -2.55 4.52
C CYS A 313 2.58 -2.06 3.07
N SER A 314 2.84 -0.78 2.82
CA SER A 314 2.84 -0.15 1.51
C SER A 314 4.21 0.47 1.27
N VAL A 315 4.80 0.22 0.11
CA VAL A 315 6.11 0.79 -0.24
C VAL A 315 5.91 1.98 -1.16
N LEU A 316 6.58 3.07 -0.84
CA LEU A 316 6.73 4.25 -1.69
C LEU A 316 8.20 4.40 -2.06
N PHE A 317 8.51 4.42 -3.35
CA PHE A 317 9.80 4.83 -3.90
C PHE A 317 9.70 6.21 -4.52
N VAL A 318 10.77 7.00 -4.40
CA VAL A 318 10.88 8.33 -5.01
C VAL A 318 12.24 8.49 -5.72
N ASP A 319 12.26 9.27 -6.81
CA ASP A 319 13.48 9.54 -7.59
C ASP A 319 14.43 10.55 -6.91
N ASP A 320 13.87 11.41 -6.06
CA ASP A 320 14.61 12.39 -5.26
C ASP A 320 13.93 12.59 -3.91
N ARG A 321 14.60 12.08 -2.86
CA ARG A 321 14.08 12.16 -1.47
C ARG A 321 13.90 13.60 -0.99
N LYS A 322 14.71 14.53 -1.47
CA LYS A 322 14.62 15.93 -1.04
C LYS A 322 13.30 16.57 -1.42
N LYS A 323 12.67 16.15 -2.52
CA LYS A 323 11.40 16.71 -2.97
C LYS A 323 10.25 16.43 -2.00
N ILE A 324 10.28 15.28 -1.30
CA ILE A 324 9.25 14.96 -0.29
C ILE A 324 9.67 15.41 1.10
N THR A 325 10.93 15.25 1.48
CA THR A 325 11.39 15.64 2.81
C THR A 325 11.33 17.15 3.01
N SER A 326 11.75 17.96 2.03
CA SER A 326 11.64 19.42 2.14
C SER A 326 10.20 19.93 2.24
N ALA A 327 9.25 19.18 1.69
CA ALA A 327 7.83 19.52 1.75
C ALA A 327 7.18 19.20 3.11
N MET A 328 7.74 18.27 3.87
CA MET A 328 7.08 17.72 5.08
C MET A 328 7.93 17.84 6.35
N SER A 329 9.27 17.99 6.24
CA SER A 329 10.13 17.99 7.41
C SER A 329 9.87 19.18 8.32
N VAL A 330 9.67 18.88 9.60
CA VAL A 330 9.66 19.84 10.69
C VAL A 330 10.59 19.30 11.77
N VAL A 331 11.84 19.80 11.81
CA VAL A 331 12.87 19.32 12.74
C VAL A 331 12.97 20.27 13.94
N PRO A 332 12.26 19.99 15.04
CA PRO A 332 12.44 20.71 16.30
C PRO A 332 13.87 20.55 16.83
N GLU A 333 14.35 21.52 17.60
CA GLU A 333 15.72 21.55 18.11
C GLU A 333 16.13 20.25 18.83
N TYR A 334 15.21 19.66 19.61
CA TYR A 334 15.45 18.44 20.38
C TYR A 334 15.56 17.16 19.53
N LEU A 335 15.22 17.20 18.24
CA LEU A 335 15.34 16.09 17.29
C LEU A 335 16.53 16.26 16.33
N LYS A 336 17.23 17.36 16.37
CA LYS A 336 18.44 17.55 15.56
C LYS A 336 19.57 16.64 16.06
N ASN A 337 20.15 15.90 15.13
CA ASN A 337 21.32 15.09 15.41
C ASN A 337 22.36 15.23 14.30
N LYS A 338 23.63 14.98 14.63
CA LYS A 338 24.76 15.19 13.71
C LYS A 338 24.69 14.30 12.46
N GLY A 339 24.18 13.08 12.59
CA GLY A 339 24.07 12.14 11.48
C GLY A 339 23.01 12.57 10.45
N SER A 340 21.88 13.10 10.91
CA SER A 340 20.83 13.64 10.04
C SER A 340 21.31 14.92 9.33
N GLU A 341 21.99 15.81 10.04
CA GLU A 341 22.53 17.05 9.48
C GLU A 341 23.63 16.80 8.43
N SER A 342 24.47 15.77 8.62
CA SER A 342 25.48 15.36 7.64
C SER A 342 24.92 14.59 6.45
N GLY A 343 23.69 14.07 6.55
CA GLY A 343 23.08 13.21 5.55
C GLY A 343 23.63 11.78 5.54
N GLU A 344 24.33 11.37 6.59
CA GLU A 344 24.88 10.01 6.74
C GLU A 344 23.78 8.98 7.09
N VAL A 345 22.68 9.44 7.69
CA VAL A 345 21.56 8.58 8.09
C VAL A 345 20.25 9.06 7.47
N ILE A 346 19.28 8.16 7.42
CA ILE A 346 17.91 8.43 6.97
C ILE A 346 17.02 8.51 8.21
N ASP A 347 16.28 9.60 8.35
CA ASP A 347 15.22 9.75 9.35
C ASP A 347 13.86 9.64 8.66
N TYR A 348 13.25 8.47 8.77
CA TYR A 348 12.01 8.15 8.05
C TYR A 348 10.78 8.93 8.53
N MET A 349 10.85 9.61 9.68
CA MET A 349 9.80 10.54 10.10
C MET A 349 9.56 11.65 9.07
N ASP A 350 10.63 12.09 8.38
CA ASP A 350 10.56 13.13 7.35
C ASP A 350 9.98 12.65 6.01
N TRP A 351 9.79 11.33 5.86
CA TRP A 351 9.20 10.69 4.67
C TRP A 351 7.76 10.25 4.91
N SER A 352 7.21 10.56 6.06
CA SER A 352 5.90 10.07 6.51
C SER A 352 5.10 11.20 7.15
N ILE A 353 3.76 11.14 7.04
CA ILE A 353 2.91 12.10 7.75
C ILE A 353 2.94 11.85 9.26
N PRO A 354 2.81 10.61 9.77
CA PRO A 354 2.95 10.33 11.19
C PRO A 354 4.42 10.40 11.64
N LEU A 355 4.68 11.05 12.77
CA LEU A 355 5.99 11.04 13.42
C LEU A 355 6.38 9.63 13.87
N GLY A 356 5.51 8.97 14.64
CA GLY A 356 5.73 7.62 15.13
C GLY A 356 5.56 6.59 14.02
N ARG A 357 6.53 5.67 13.89
CA ARG A 357 6.54 4.64 12.86
C ARG A 357 6.74 3.25 13.48
N LYS A 358 5.92 2.28 13.05
CA LYS A 358 6.03 0.87 13.40
C LYS A 358 7.19 0.24 12.62
N PHE A 359 7.87 -0.75 13.20
CA PHE A 359 8.94 -1.51 12.53
C PHE A 359 8.38 -2.46 11.46
N ARG A 360 7.78 -1.90 10.39
CA ARG A 360 7.17 -2.67 9.29
C ARG A 360 8.19 -3.42 8.43
N GLY A 361 9.43 -2.91 8.35
CA GLY A 361 10.50 -3.56 7.62
C GLY A 361 10.81 -4.98 8.09
N LEU A 362 10.58 -5.27 9.38
CA LEU A 362 10.89 -6.59 9.95
C LEU A 362 10.03 -7.71 9.34
N LYS A 363 8.72 -7.48 9.15
CA LYS A 363 7.84 -8.49 8.56
C LYS A 363 8.14 -8.72 7.08
N LEU A 364 8.50 -7.67 6.36
CA LEU A 364 8.93 -7.78 4.99
C LEU A 364 10.25 -8.55 4.88
N TRP A 365 11.23 -8.24 5.74
CA TRP A 365 12.50 -8.94 5.82
C TRP A 365 12.32 -10.43 6.15
N GLN A 366 11.49 -10.79 7.14
CA GLN A 366 11.24 -12.18 7.49
C GLN A 366 10.50 -12.93 6.39
N GLY A 367 9.50 -12.31 5.75
CA GLY A 367 8.78 -12.91 4.63
C GLY A 367 9.70 -13.22 3.44
N ILE A 368 10.54 -12.25 3.05
CA ILE A 368 11.51 -12.44 1.96
C ILE A 368 12.52 -13.55 2.29
N ASN A 369 13.03 -13.58 3.54
CA ASN A 369 13.99 -14.62 3.94
C ASN A 369 13.36 -16.02 4.03
N TYR A 370 12.10 -16.11 4.45
CA TYR A 370 11.42 -17.39 4.59
C TYR A 370 11.04 -18.02 3.25
N TYR A 371 10.44 -17.25 2.36
CA TYR A 371 9.98 -17.74 1.06
C TYR A 371 11.07 -17.71 -0.01
N GLY A 372 12.03 -16.80 0.12
CA GLY A 372 12.99 -16.49 -0.93
C GLY A 372 12.32 -15.86 -2.17
N ILE A 373 13.13 -15.35 -3.08
CA ILE A 373 12.63 -14.76 -4.33
C ILE A 373 11.85 -15.79 -5.17
N ASN A 374 12.34 -17.03 -5.21
CA ASN A 374 11.71 -18.06 -6.02
C ASN A 374 10.35 -18.49 -5.49
N GLY A 375 10.21 -18.66 -4.17
CA GLY A 375 8.91 -18.99 -3.57
C GLY A 375 7.87 -17.87 -3.76
N LEU A 376 8.29 -16.60 -3.67
CA LEU A 376 7.40 -15.47 -3.96
C LEU A 376 6.99 -15.44 -5.46
N ARG A 377 7.90 -15.77 -6.38
CA ARG A 377 7.59 -15.88 -7.81
C ARG A 377 6.64 -17.03 -8.11
N GLU A 378 6.86 -18.19 -7.49
CA GLU A 378 5.98 -19.35 -7.65
C GLU A 378 4.56 -19.01 -7.20
N TYR A 379 4.42 -18.40 -6.02
CA TYR A 379 3.13 -17.94 -5.50
C TYR A 379 2.40 -17.00 -6.47
N ILE A 380 3.09 -16.03 -7.04
CA ILE A 380 2.51 -15.09 -8.01
C ILE A 380 2.08 -15.82 -9.29
N ARG A 381 2.94 -16.68 -9.86
CA ARG A 381 2.64 -17.46 -11.07
C ARG A 381 1.44 -18.36 -10.89
N GLU A 382 1.38 -19.07 -9.77
CA GLU A 382 0.28 -19.96 -9.44
C GLU A 382 -1.06 -19.21 -9.41
N ASN A 383 -1.08 -18.03 -8.79
CA ASN A 383 -2.29 -17.18 -8.77
C ASN A 383 -2.69 -16.71 -10.18
N VAL A 384 -1.72 -16.37 -11.03
CA VAL A 384 -1.98 -16.01 -12.44
C VAL A 384 -2.50 -17.22 -13.21
N ASP A 385 -1.90 -18.38 -13.02
CA ASP A 385 -2.32 -19.63 -13.70
C ASP A 385 -3.76 -20.02 -13.33
N TYR A 386 -4.15 -19.95 -12.07
CA TYR A 386 -5.56 -20.15 -11.65
C TYR A 386 -6.50 -19.19 -12.33
N THR A 387 -6.10 -17.93 -12.46
CA THR A 387 -6.89 -16.91 -13.14
C THR A 387 -7.06 -17.22 -14.64
N GLN A 388 -6.00 -17.67 -15.31
CA GLN A 388 -6.10 -18.05 -16.72
C GLN A 388 -6.94 -19.30 -16.93
N GLN A 389 -6.92 -20.26 -15.99
CA GLN A 389 -7.83 -21.42 -16.01
C GLN A 389 -9.29 -20.97 -15.87
N LEU A 390 -9.59 -20.10 -14.87
CA LEU A 390 -10.95 -19.54 -14.68
C LEU A 390 -11.40 -18.79 -15.94
N LYS A 391 -10.53 -17.96 -16.53
CA LYS A 391 -10.82 -17.25 -17.78
C LYS A 391 -11.20 -18.21 -18.89
N THR A 392 -10.45 -19.30 -19.07
CA THR A 392 -10.70 -20.33 -20.09
C THR A 392 -12.07 -20.99 -19.87
N TRP A 393 -12.46 -21.29 -18.62
CA TRP A 393 -13.78 -21.84 -18.31
C TRP A 393 -14.91 -20.86 -18.62
N ILE A 394 -14.73 -19.58 -18.33
CA ILE A 394 -15.71 -18.53 -18.63
C ILE A 394 -15.87 -18.38 -20.14
N GLU A 395 -14.79 -18.32 -20.91
CA GLU A 395 -14.79 -18.21 -22.38
C GLU A 395 -15.47 -19.43 -23.05
N ALA A 396 -15.34 -20.62 -22.47
CA ALA A 396 -15.99 -21.83 -22.95
C ALA A 396 -17.51 -21.89 -22.65
N ASN A 397 -18.00 -21.06 -21.73
CA ASN A 397 -19.40 -21.05 -21.35
C ASN A 397 -20.19 -20.01 -22.16
N PRO A 398 -21.23 -20.44 -22.95
CA PRO A 398 -21.97 -19.55 -23.83
C PRO A 398 -22.76 -18.45 -23.11
N ASP A 399 -23.03 -18.62 -21.81
CA ASP A 399 -23.83 -17.69 -21.01
C ASP A 399 -23.03 -16.52 -20.45
N PHE A 400 -21.70 -16.59 -20.48
CA PHE A 400 -20.82 -15.56 -19.92
C PHE A 400 -19.95 -14.89 -20.99
N GLU A 401 -19.44 -13.72 -20.69
CA GLU A 401 -18.44 -13.01 -21.50
C GLU A 401 -17.43 -12.29 -20.60
N ILE A 402 -16.17 -12.27 -21.03
CA ILE A 402 -15.10 -11.48 -20.42
C ILE A 402 -15.27 -10.02 -20.87
N VAL A 403 -15.24 -9.09 -19.90
CA VAL A 403 -15.53 -7.66 -20.16
C VAL A 403 -14.34 -6.74 -19.96
N ALA A 404 -13.20 -7.27 -19.55
CA ALA A 404 -11.95 -6.52 -19.43
C ALA A 404 -10.74 -7.45 -19.63
N PRO A 405 -9.56 -6.93 -19.99
CA PRO A 405 -8.32 -7.71 -20.02
C PRO A 405 -8.05 -8.36 -18.66
N ALA A 406 -7.53 -9.59 -18.68
CA ALA A 406 -7.15 -10.33 -17.47
C ALA A 406 -5.68 -10.76 -17.53
N PRO A 407 -4.72 -9.82 -17.45
CA PRO A 407 -3.30 -10.13 -17.60
C PRO A 407 -2.68 -10.78 -16.36
N LEU A 408 -3.29 -10.63 -15.19
CA LEU A 408 -2.79 -11.10 -13.90
C LEU A 408 -3.85 -11.95 -13.17
N ASN A 409 -4.08 -11.70 -11.90
CA ASN A 409 -4.91 -12.50 -11.00
C ASN A 409 -6.33 -11.95 -10.78
N LEU A 410 -6.90 -11.26 -11.77
CA LEU A 410 -8.29 -10.78 -11.74
C LEU A 410 -8.96 -11.02 -13.08
N VAL A 411 -10.19 -11.53 -13.06
CA VAL A 411 -11.05 -11.71 -14.24
C VAL A 411 -12.34 -10.93 -14.05
N CYS A 412 -12.64 -10.04 -14.99
CA CYS A 412 -13.92 -9.35 -15.06
C CYS A 412 -14.82 -10.05 -16.07
N PHE A 413 -15.96 -10.52 -15.62
CA PHE A 413 -16.93 -11.18 -16.49
C PHE A 413 -18.36 -10.81 -16.12
N LYS A 414 -19.28 -10.97 -17.04
CA LYS A 414 -20.71 -10.79 -16.81
C LYS A 414 -21.50 -11.93 -17.44
N HIS A 415 -22.68 -12.17 -16.91
CA HIS A 415 -23.66 -13.01 -17.56
C HIS A 415 -24.37 -12.25 -18.69
N LYS A 416 -24.57 -12.88 -19.86
CA LYS A 416 -25.14 -12.21 -21.07
C LYS A 416 -26.58 -11.73 -20.89
N LYS A 417 -27.32 -12.33 -19.97
CA LYS A 417 -28.68 -11.88 -19.60
C LYS A 417 -28.71 -10.71 -18.62
N GLY A 418 -27.53 -10.17 -18.23
CA GLY A 418 -27.43 -9.08 -17.27
C GLY A 418 -27.62 -9.51 -15.81
N ASN A 419 -28.06 -8.56 -14.95
CA ASN A 419 -28.20 -8.78 -13.51
C ASN A 419 -29.57 -9.37 -13.09
N GLU A 420 -30.30 -9.98 -14.00
CA GLU A 420 -31.63 -10.60 -13.74
C GLU A 420 -31.49 -12.06 -13.22
N PHE A 421 -30.42 -12.38 -12.50
CA PHE A 421 -30.17 -13.70 -11.87
C PHE A 421 -30.10 -13.59 -10.37
#